data_1d5e1d985b3d91948ea26682172bc066
#
_entry.id   1d5e1d985b3d91948ea26682172bc066
#
_cell.length_a   1.000
_cell.length_b   1.000
_cell.length_c   1.000
_cell.angle_alpha   90.00
_cell.angle_beta   90.00
_cell.angle_gamma   90.00
#
_symmetry.space_group_name_H-M   'P 1'
#
loop_
_entity.id
_entity.type
_entity.pdbx_description
1 polymer ?
#
loop_
_entity_poly.entity_id
_entity_poly.type
_entity_poly.pdbx_seq_one_letter_code
_entity_poly.pdbx_strand_id
1 'polypeptide(L)'
;MDANATTPLLPEVVETMRPYWTERFGNASSIHLNGQQAHSAVDCARAQLAEFLNCHDAEVVFNSGGTEGDNTALFGLLRPGDHFVTTAIEHSAILRAAERLEKFGVAVTYVAPDPSGLIDPAEIERALRPETRLISVMLANNETGVLQPVEAIGKIAKAAGAFFHIDAVQGAGKVPIDVRRFGCHLLSISAHKMHGPKGVGALFVRRGTPLEPLMLGGSHERRRRAGTENVPGIVGFAKAAELAMLALEDGTIPRLAALRDRLEAGILALPGTGVNGSYIPQTPGAPSLPRICFCGKGGIPQTSTGHLPDNGCYPVPRVANTTNLWFDHLEGEALVIALDLKGVAVSGGSACHSGATEPSHVLLAMGLDKTRARSSLRFSLLRTATDADVDYALKMIPEAVAHLRAISPVAAGTAG
;
A
#
# COMPACT_ATOMS: atom_id res chain seq x y z
N MET A 1 -13.31 -7.96 -6.09
CA MET A 1 -12.60 -6.70 -6.42
C MET A 1 -12.07 -6.00 -5.16
N ASP A 2 -11.41 -6.78 -4.27
CA ASP A 2 -10.86 -6.27 -2.99
C ASP A 2 -9.40 -6.73 -2.75
N ALA A 3 -8.57 -6.64 -3.78
CA ALA A 3 -7.16 -7.07 -3.75
C ALA A 3 -6.30 -6.29 -2.73
N ASN A 4 -6.68 -5.06 -2.40
CA ASN A 4 -5.94 -4.26 -1.40
C ASN A 4 -6.18 -4.74 0.03
N ALA A 5 -7.24 -5.50 0.32
CA ALA A 5 -7.42 -6.15 1.61
C ALA A 5 -6.50 -7.37 1.73
N THR A 6 -6.52 -8.26 0.75
CA THR A 6 -5.62 -9.42 0.63
C THR A 6 -5.76 -10.03 -0.77
N THR A 7 -4.79 -10.82 -1.19
CA THR A 7 -4.84 -11.54 -2.46
C THR A 7 -4.82 -13.05 -2.25
N PRO A 8 -5.41 -13.85 -3.14
CA PRO A 8 -5.22 -15.29 -3.15
C PRO A 8 -3.77 -15.63 -3.52
N LEU A 9 -3.31 -16.77 -3.02
CA LEU A 9 -2.03 -17.33 -3.47
C LEU A 9 -2.11 -17.71 -4.96
N LEU A 10 -1.03 -17.45 -5.71
CA LEU A 10 -0.89 -18.04 -7.05
C LEU A 10 -0.54 -19.53 -6.93
N PRO A 11 -0.96 -20.36 -7.90
CA PRO A 11 -0.66 -21.80 -7.90
C PRO A 11 0.84 -22.08 -7.79
N GLU A 12 1.68 -21.32 -8.48
CA GLU A 12 3.14 -21.47 -8.49
C GLU A 12 3.73 -21.18 -7.07
N VAL A 13 3.14 -20.25 -6.33
CA VAL A 13 3.53 -19.96 -4.95
C VAL A 13 3.18 -21.13 -4.05
N VAL A 14 1.97 -21.69 -4.19
CA VAL A 14 1.52 -22.86 -3.40
C VAL A 14 2.45 -24.05 -3.64
N GLU A 15 2.76 -24.36 -4.91
CA GLU A 15 3.63 -25.49 -5.25
C GLU A 15 5.06 -25.29 -4.70
N THR A 16 5.59 -24.07 -4.74
CA THR A 16 6.90 -23.75 -4.19
C THR A 16 6.96 -23.92 -2.67
N MET A 17 5.87 -23.61 -1.96
CA MET A 17 5.76 -23.77 -0.49
C MET A 17 5.58 -25.22 -0.05
N ARG A 18 4.91 -26.05 -0.86
CA ARG A 18 4.44 -27.41 -0.51
C ARG A 18 5.50 -28.30 0.15
N PRO A 19 6.75 -28.45 -0.40
CA PRO A 19 7.74 -29.34 0.18
C PRO A 19 8.18 -28.98 1.61
N TYR A 20 8.05 -27.69 1.99
CA TYR A 20 8.53 -27.21 3.28
C TYR A 20 7.57 -27.46 4.44
N TRP A 21 6.37 -27.97 4.18
CA TRP A 21 5.45 -28.40 5.24
C TRP A 21 5.66 -29.84 5.70
N THR A 22 6.17 -30.72 4.83
CA THR A 22 6.24 -32.16 5.11
C THR A 22 7.61 -32.77 4.85
N GLU A 23 8.22 -32.50 3.71
CA GLU A 23 9.45 -33.17 3.27
C GLU A 23 10.71 -32.44 3.73
N ARG A 24 10.70 -31.08 3.65
CA ARG A 24 11.83 -30.19 3.97
C ARG A 24 11.51 -29.32 5.20
N PHE A 25 10.94 -29.92 6.22
CA PHE A 25 10.44 -29.25 7.42
C PHE A 25 11.51 -28.80 8.42
N GLY A 26 12.79 -28.87 8.06
CA GLY A 26 13.91 -28.58 8.94
C GLY A 26 13.87 -27.17 9.56
N ASN A 27 14.40 -27.05 10.78
CA ASN A 27 14.67 -25.74 11.40
C ASN A 27 15.96 -25.18 10.80
N ALA A 28 15.92 -23.98 10.23
CA ALA A 28 17.05 -23.34 9.56
C ALA A 28 18.26 -23.07 10.50
N SER A 29 18.06 -23.10 11.82
CA SER A 29 19.14 -22.97 12.80
C SER A 29 19.85 -24.29 13.12
N SER A 30 19.37 -25.45 12.63
CA SER A 30 19.95 -26.77 12.91
C SER A 30 21.13 -27.08 12.00
N ILE A 31 22.18 -27.72 12.56
CA ILE A 31 23.41 -28.03 11.81
C ILE A 31 23.32 -29.30 10.95
N HIS A 32 22.30 -30.15 11.17
CA HIS A 32 22.09 -31.36 10.39
C HIS A 32 21.49 -31.06 9.01
N LEU A 33 21.50 -32.04 8.09
CA LEU A 33 21.13 -31.89 6.69
C LEU A 33 19.78 -31.18 6.48
N ASN A 34 18.72 -31.58 7.21
CA ASN A 34 17.41 -30.95 7.08
C ASN A 34 17.43 -29.45 7.46
N GLY A 35 18.21 -29.11 8.48
CA GLY A 35 18.39 -27.71 8.88
C GLY A 35 19.16 -26.91 7.84
N GLN A 36 20.23 -27.47 7.29
CA GLN A 36 21.01 -26.82 6.21
C GLN A 36 20.18 -26.59 4.95
N GLN A 37 19.31 -27.54 4.57
CA GLN A 37 18.37 -27.38 3.45
C GLN A 37 17.38 -26.22 3.68
N ALA A 38 16.83 -26.13 4.90
CA ALA A 38 15.93 -25.04 5.28
C ALA A 38 16.67 -23.69 5.28
N HIS A 39 17.90 -23.66 5.83
CA HIS A 39 18.76 -22.46 5.84
C HIS A 39 19.07 -21.99 4.42
N SER A 40 19.50 -22.88 3.54
CA SER A 40 19.75 -22.57 2.13
C SER A 40 18.50 -22.02 1.43
N ALA A 41 17.31 -22.54 1.73
CA ALA A 41 16.06 -22.05 1.16
C ALA A 41 15.73 -20.62 1.62
N VAL A 42 15.97 -20.31 2.90
CA VAL A 42 15.82 -18.95 3.45
C VAL A 42 16.81 -17.99 2.81
N ASP A 43 18.07 -18.40 2.62
CA ASP A 43 19.09 -17.55 2.00
C ASP A 43 18.80 -17.29 0.51
N CYS A 44 18.37 -18.31 -0.23
CA CYS A 44 17.92 -18.11 -1.63
C CYS A 44 16.73 -17.14 -1.71
N ALA A 45 15.73 -17.32 -0.85
CA ALA A 45 14.59 -16.43 -0.79
C ALA A 45 14.96 -14.98 -0.43
N ARG A 46 15.94 -14.82 0.47
CA ARG A 46 16.49 -13.51 0.85
C ARG A 46 17.18 -12.82 -0.32
N ALA A 47 17.98 -13.54 -1.09
CA ALA A 47 18.64 -13.03 -2.27
C ALA A 47 17.62 -12.57 -3.34
N GLN A 48 16.56 -13.34 -3.57
CA GLN A 48 15.47 -12.96 -4.50
C GLN A 48 14.73 -11.70 -4.04
N LEU A 49 14.45 -11.55 -2.74
CA LEU A 49 13.85 -10.33 -2.22
C LEU A 49 14.82 -9.14 -2.26
N ALA A 50 16.11 -9.38 -2.08
CA ALA A 50 17.12 -8.32 -2.23
C ALA A 50 17.19 -7.81 -3.67
N GLU A 51 17.07 -8.68 -4.67
CA GLU A 51 16.93 -8.32 -6.08
C GLU A 51 15.66 -7.51 -6.32
N PHE A 52 14.50 -7.97 -5.81
CA PHE A 52 13.21 -7.27 -5.91
C PHE A 52 13.26 -5.84 -5.34
N LEU A 53 14.03 -5.60 -4.28
CA LEU A 53 14.17 -4.32 -3.59
C LEU A 53 15.36 -3.47 -4.11
N ASN A 54 16.23 -4.01 -4.98
CA ASN A 54 17.51 -3.46 -5.38
C ASN A 54 18.43 -3.13 -4.19
N CYS A 55 18.67 -4.13 -3.31
CA CYS A 55 19.51 -4.01 -2.12
C CYS A 55 20.47 -5.19 -1.96
N HIS A 56 21.21 -5.22 -0.85
CA HIS A 56 21.98 -6.40 -0.46
C HIS A 56 21.13 -7.36 0.38
N ASP A 57 21.36 -8.67 0.26
CA ASP A 57 20.70 -9.71 1.03
C ASP A 57 20.78 -9.49 2.56
N ALA A 58 21.92 -8.97 3.02
CA ALA A 58 22.13 -8.62 4.42
C ALA A 58 21.21 -7.48 4.94
N GLU A 59 20.56 -6.75 4.06
CA GLU A 59 19.65 -5.64 4.38
C GLU A 59 18.18 -6.09 4.45
N VAL A 60 17.87 -7.33 4.08
CA VAL A 60 16.51 -7.91 4.18
C VAL A 60 16.35 -8.62 5.52
N VAL A 61 15.28 -8.31 6.24
CA VAL A 61 14.89 -8.93 7.52
C VAL A 61 13.48 -9.48 7.38
N PHE A 62 13.30 -10.79 7.48
CA PHE A 62 11.99 -11.42 7.45
C PHE A 62 11.20 -11.17 8.74
N ASN A 63 9.91 -10.95 8.60
CA ASN A 63 8.97 -10.71 9.69
C ASN A 63 7.59 -11.31 9.36
N SER A 64 6.57 -11.03 10.19
CA SER A 64 5.22 -11.58 9.99
C SER A 64 4.35 -10.78 9.01
N GLY A 65 4.79 -9.61 8.55
CA GLY A 65 4.03 -8.74 7.62
C GLY A 65 4.32 -7.26 7.82
N GLY A 66 3.61 -6.42 7.07
CA GLY A 66 3.79 -4.97 7.08
C GLY A 66 3.66 -4.36 8.48
N THR A 67 2.64 -4.74 9.24
CA THR A 67 2.42 -4.21 10.60
C THR A 67 3.62 -4.45 11.53
N GLU A 68 4.26 -5.64 11.48
CA GLU A 68 5.47 -5.89 12.26
C GLU A 68 6.64 -5.05 11.74
N GLY A 69 6.79 -4.94 10.40
CA GLY A 69 7.82 -4.11 9.78
C GLY A 69 7.74 -2.65 10.20
N ASP A 70 6.54 -2.06 10.08
CA ASP A 70 6.26 -0.67 10.44
C ASP A 70 6.52 -0.41 11.93
N ASN A 71 5.99 -1.28 12.80
CA ASN A 71 6.20 -1.15 14.24
C ASN A 71 7.70 -1.30 14.59
N THR A 72 8.41 -2.23 13.94
CA THR A 72 9.86 -2.41 14.14
C THR A 72 10.61 -1.14 13.72
N ALA A 73 10.25 -0.52 12.60
CA ALA A 73 10.86 0.71 12.14
C ALA A 73 10.68 1.86 13.15
N LEU A 74 9.47 2.03 13.67
CA LEU A 74 9.14 3.12 14.59
C LEU A 74 9.75 2.90 15.98
N PHE A 75 9.40 1.78 16.63
CA PHE A 75 9.87 1.49 18.00
C PHE A 75 11.36 1.17 18.07
N GLY A 76 11.95 0.68 16.97
CA GLY A 76 13.39 0.40 16.89
C GLY A 76 14.26 1.65 16.77
N LEU A 77 13.73 2.78 16.26
CA LEU A 77 14.49 4.01 16.06
C LEU A 77 14.15 5.14 17.01
N LEU A 78 12.87 5.28 17.41
CA LEU A 78 12.38 6.45 18.15
C LEU A 78 12.52 6.27 19.64
N ARG A 79 12.91 7.35 20.33
CA ARG A 79 13.12 7.44 21.78
C ARG A 79 12.40 8.70 22.33
N PRO A 80 12.10 8.75 23.64
CA PRO A 80 11.59 9.96 24.27
C PRO A 80 12.49 11.17 23.96
N GLY A 81 11.88 12.27 23.57
CA GLY A 81 12.56 13.50 23.14
C GLY A 81 12.82 13.60 21.63
N ASP A 82 12.72 12.50 20.87
CA ASP A 82 12.79 12.56 19.42
C ASP A 82 11.53 13.18 18.81
N HIS A 83 11.68 13.68 17.58
CA HIS A 83 10.55 14.11 16.74
C HIS A 83 10.38 13.14 15.55
N PHE A 84 9.13 12.79 15.29
CA PHE A 84 8.67 11.93 14.22
C PHE A 84 7.73 12.67 13.27
N VAL A 85 8.04 12.68 11.97
CA VAL A 85 7.17 13.23 10.91
C VAL A 85 6.54 12.08 10.15
N THR A 86 5.21 12.10 10.06
CA THR A 86 4.44 11.13 9.27
C THR A 86 3.27 11.82 8.57
N THR A 87 2.43 11.05 7.87
CA THR A 87 1.28 11.63 7.15
C THR A 87 -0.05 11.24 7.79
N ALA A 88 -1.07 12.07 7.61
CA ALA A 88 -2.41 11.79 8.13
C ALA A 88 -3.14 10.66 7.38
N ILE A 89 -2.56 10.18 6.28
CA ILE A 89 -3.14 9.13 5.41
C ILE A 89 -2.46 7.77 5.54
N GLU A 90 -1.59 7.60 6.54
CA GLU A 90 -0.88 6.35 6.78
C GLU A 90 -1.82 5.19 7.16
N HIS A 91 -1.32 3.98 6.99
CA HIS A 91 -2.00 2.80 7.52
C HIS A 91 -2.05 2.84 9.06
N SER A 92 -3.08 2.21 9.63
CA SER A 92 -3.26 2.14 11.09
C SER A 92 -2.05 1.56 11.84
N ALA A 93 -1.22 0.74 11.20
CA ALA A 93 0.03 0.24 11.78
C ALA A 93 1.01 1.36 12.13
N ILE A 94 1.07 2.42 11.33
CA ILE A 94 1.88 3.64 11.60
C ILE A 94 1.14 4.56 12.57
N LEU A 95 -0.14 4.89 12.31
CA LEU A 95 -0.87 5.87 13.11
C LEU A 95 -1.03 5.43 14.58
N ARG A 96 -1.40 4.16 14.82
CA ARG A 96 -1.54 3.66 16.20
C ARG A 96 -0.20 3.51 16.91
N ALA A 97 0.88 3.18 16.19
CA ALA A 97 2.23 3.18 16.75
C ALA A 97 2.68 4.61 17.09
N ALA A 98 2.39 5.59 16.24
CA ALA A 98 2.66 7.02 16.50
C ALA A 98 1.92 7.51 17.75
N GLU A 99 0.60 7.29 17.84
CA GLU A 99 -0.20 7.60 19.05
C GLU A 99 0.36 6.97 20.34
N ARG A 100 0.94 5.77 20.21
CA ARG A 100 1.58 5.10 21.35
C ARG A 100 2.90 5.78 21.73
N LEU A 101 3.70 6.16 20.73
CA LEU A 101 4.99 6.83 20.91
C LEU A 101 4.82 8.23 21.49
N GLU A 102 3.76 8.98 21.15
CA GLU A 102 3.42 10.26 21.79
C GLU A 102 3.29 10.10 23.32
N LYS A 103 2.63 9.02 23.77
CA LYS A 103 2.49 8.71 25.21
C LYS A 103 3.83 8.38 25.90
N PHE A 104 4.85 8.06 25.11
CA PHE A 104 6.22 7.81 25.59
C PHE A 104 7.15 9.00 25.39
N GLY A 105 6.63 10.18 25.03
CA GLY A 105 7.40 11.41 24.94
C GLY A 105 8.10 11.64 23.60
N VAL A 106 7.67 10.98 22.52
CA VAL A 106 8.05 11.30 21.15
C VAL A 106 7.10 12.41 20.65
N ALA A 107 7.64 13.49 20.11
CA ALA A 107 6.81 14.49 19.42
C ALA A 107 6.44 13.98 18.02
N VAL A 108 5.16 14.08 17.62
CA VAL A 108 4.72 13.62 16.29
C VAL A 108 4.09 14.78 15.52
N THR A 109 4.44 14.89 14.23
CA THR A 109 3.77 15.79 13.28
C THR A 109 3.13 14.96 12.17
N TYR A 110 1.82 15.13 11.99
CA TYR A 110 1.04 14.48 10.93
C TYR A 110 0.82 15.49 9.79
N VAL A 111 1.46 15.25 8.65
CA VAL A 111 1.31 16.08 7.45
C VAL A 111 0.04 15.68 6.70
N ALA A 112 -0.82 16.65 6.42
CA ALA A 112 -2.05 16.41 5.67
C ALA A 112 -1.75 16.32 4.16
N PRO A 113 -2.49 15.48 3.41
CA PRO A 113 -2.46 15.48 1.95
C PRO A 113 -3.21 16.70 1.40
N ASP A 114 -3.03 16.97 0.12
CA ASP A 114 -3.93 17.80 -0.64
C ASP A 114 -5.27 17.07 -0.95
N PRO A 115 -6.28 17.74 -1.54
CA PRO A 115 -7.55 17.11 -1.89
C PRO A 115 -7.44 15.95 -2.91
N SER A 116 -6.33 15.82 -3.62
CA SER A 116 -6.04 14.68 -4.49
C SER A 116 -5.48 13.46 -3.77
N GLY A 117 -5.11 13.61 -2.50
CA GLY A 117 -4.46 12.59 -1.68
C GLY A 117 -2.93 12.58 -1.80
N LEU A 118 -2.34 13.58 -2.45
CA LEU A 118 -0.89 13.71 -2.60
C LEU A 118 -0.29 14.50 -1.43
N ILE A 119 0.86 14.05 -0.93
CA ILE A 119 1.66 14.79 0.06
C ILE A 119 2.61 15.72 -0.68
N ASP A 120 2.55 17.01 -0.36
CA ASP A 120 3.55 17.97 -0.85
C ASP A 120 4.88 17.77 -0.10
N PRO A 121 5.99 17.46 -0.79
CA PRO A 121 7.30 17.37 -0.13
C PRO A 121 7.70 18.62 0.64
N ALA A 122 7.26 19.81 0.22
CA ALA A 122 7.55 21.07 0.93
C ALA A 122 6.86 21.11 2.32
N GLU A 123 5.71 20.45 2.49
CA GLU A 123 5.07 20.35 3.82
C GLU A 123 5.86 19.42 4.75
N ILE A 124 6.45 18.34 4.21
CA ILE A 124 7.38 17.50 4.98
C ILE A 124 8.60 18.31 5.41
N GLU A 125 9.18 19.11 4.51
CA GLU A 125 10.33 19.97 4.84
C GLU A 125 10.00 21.01 5.90
N ARG A 126 8.83 21.65 5.83
CA ARG A 126 8.35 22.62 6.83
C ARG A 126 8.05 21.98 8.21
N ALA A 127 7.72 20.70 8.25
CA ALA A 127 7.48 19.96 9.47
C ALA A 127 8.75 19.58 10.23
N LEU A 128 9.94 19.69 9.61
CA LEU A 128 11.20 19.28 10.21
C LEU A 128 11.57 20.17 11.41
N ARG A 129 12.18 19.56 12.42
CA ARG A 129 12.76 20.18 13.63
C ARG A 129 14.18 19.68 13.84
N PRO A 130 15.00 20.36 14.64
CA PRO A 130 16.34 19.84 14.98
C PRO A 130 16.33 18.42 15.56
N GLU A 131 15.26 18.07 16.30
CA GLU A 131 15.06 16.77 16.94
C GLU A 131 14.42 15.73 16.01
N THR A 132 14.16 16.05 14.71
CA THR A 132 13.53 15.12 13.79
C THR A 132 14.44 13.92 13.55
N ARG A 133 14.02 12.78 14.09
CA ARG A 133 14.76 11.51 14.02
C ARG A 133 14.32 10.64 12.85
N LEU A 134 13.01 10.61 12.58
CA LEU A 134 12.40 9.73 11.58
C LEU A 134 11.35 10.48 10.77
N ILE A 135 11.33 10.22 9.47
CA ILE A 135 10.23 10.53 8.57
C ILE A 135 9.65 9.20 8.08
N SER A 136 8.33 9.03 8.10
CA SER A 136 7.67 7.83 7.56
C SER A 136 6.53 8.23 6.63
N VAL A 137 6.57 7.75 5.39
CA VAL A 137 5.54 8.04 4.37
C VAL A 137 5.27 6.77 3.57
N MET A 138 3.99 6.42 3.39
CA MET A 138 3.62 5.28 2.56
C MET A 138 3.95 5.51 1.09
N LEU A 139 4.31 4.44 0.36
CA LEU A 139 4.57 4.53 -1.08
C LEU A 139 3.29 4.70 -1.89
N ALA A 140 2.23 3.99 -1.51
CA ALA A 140 0.93 4.02 -2.17
C ALA A 140 -0.19 3.96 -1.13
N ASN A 141 -1.18 4.84 -1.25
CA ASN A 141 -2.30 4.81 -0.33
C ASN A 141 -3.20 3.59 -0.59
N ASN A 142 -3.56 2.88 0.47
CA ASN A 142 -4.32 1.64 0.41
C ASN A 142 -5.80 1.83 0.02
N GLU A 143 -6.33 3.05 0.12
CA GLU A 143 -7.73 3.37 -0.19
C GLU A 143 -7.90 4.03 -1.56
N THR A 144 -7.08 5.02 -1.89
CA THR A 144 -7.16 5.78 -3.14
C THR A 144 -6.26 5.24 -4.23
N GLY A 145 -5.19 4.52 -3.84
CA GLY A 145 -4.14 4.07 -4.76
C GLY A 145 -3.12 5.13 -5.14
N VAL A 146 -3.23 6.36 -4.62
CA VAL A 146 -2.34 7.47 -4.93
C VAL A 146 -0.90 7.15 -4.50
N LEU A 147 0.03 7.35 -5.42
CA LEU A 147 1.47 7.16 -5.20
C LEU A 147 2.07 8.43 -4.61
N GLN A 148 2.84 8.29 -3.53
CA GLN A 148 3.47 9.40 -2.86
C GLN A 148 4.86 9.72 -3.43
N PRO A 149 5.35 10.97 -3.35
CA PRO A 149 6.61 11.43 -3.93
C PRO A 149 7.84 11.04 -3.08
N VAL A 150 7.97 9.75 -2.77
CA VAL A 150 8.97 9.22 -1.81
C VAL A 150 10.43 9.55 -2.19
N GLU A 151 10.76 9.69 -3.48
CA GLU A 151 12.10 10.08 -3.90
C GLU A 151 12.44 11.54 -3.53
N ALA A 152 11.48 12.43 -3.66
CA ALA A 152 11.68 13.83 -3.26
C ALA A 152 11.80 13.92 -1.72
N ILE A 153 10.95 13.19 -1.00
CA ILE A 153 10.98 13.12 0.47
C ILE A 153 12.29 12.48 0.95
N GLY A 154 12.81 11.45 0.28
CA GLY A 154 14.12 10.84 0.59
C GLY A 154 15.29 11.82 0.48
N LYS A 155 15.24 12.75 -0.48
CA LYS A 155 16.24 13.83 -0.60
C LYS A 155 16.15 14.82 0.57
N ILE A 156 14.94 15.18 0.99
CA ILE A 156 14.67 16.04 2.16
C ILE A 156 15.19 15.35 3.44
N ALA A 157 14.82 14.09 3.66
CA ALA A 157 15.27 13.31 4.81
C ALA A 157 16.81 13.25 4.88
N LYS A 158 17.47 13.01 3.75
CA LYS A 158 18.93 12.99 3.65
C LYS A 158 19.55 14.36 3.99
N ALA A 159 18.99 15.46 3.48
CA ALA A 159 19.47 16.81 3.76
C ALA A 159 19.32 17.18 5.24
N ALA A 160 18.24 16.72 5.88
CA ALA A 160 17.97 16.92 7.30
C ALA A 160 18.75 15.98 8.24
N GLY A 161 19.43 14.95 7.70
CA GLY A 161 20.07 13.92 8.52
C GLY A 161 19.09 13.00 9.26
N ALA A 162 17.83 13.01 8.87
CA ALA A 162 16.79 12.17 9.46
C ALA A 162 16.75 10.78 8.80
N PHE A 163 16.36 9.76 9.56
CA PHE A 163 16.04 8.45 8.99
C PHE A 163 14.75 8.55 8.16
N PHE A 164 14.65 7.70 7.13
CA PHE A 164 13.47 7.65 6.26
C PHE A 164 12.96 6.21 6.16
N HIS A 165 11.69 6.02 6.56
CA HIS A 165 10.94 4.78 6.43
C HIS A 165 9.85 4.93 5.35
N ILE A 166 9.62 3.85 4.61
CA ILE A 166 8.54 3.76 3.62
C ILE A 166 7.67 2.55 3.92
N ASP A 167 6.38 2.73 4.19
CA ASP A 167 5.40 1.65 4.07
C ASP A 167 5.12 1.41 2.59
N ALA A 168 5.75 0.38 2.02
CA ALA A 168 5.59 0.01 0.61
C ALA A 168 4.61 -1.18 0.42
N VAL A 169 3.85 -1.54 1.43
CA VAL A 169 2.95 -2.70 1.42
C VAL A 169 1.95 -2.66 0.25
N GLN A 170 1.43 -1.49 -0.09
CA GLN A 170 0.51 -1.35 -1.22
C GLN A 170 1.20 -1.00 -2.55
N GLY A 171 2.47 -0.63 -2.53
CA GLY A 171 3.26 -0.38 -3.74
C GLY A 171 3.95 -1.62 -4.29
N ALA A 172 4.40 -2.52 -3.40
CA ALA A 172 5.13 -3.73 -3.77
C ALA A 172 4.33 -4.63 -4.73
N GLY A 173 4.98 -5.02 -5.85
CA GLY A 173 4.36 -5.81 -6.92
C GLY A 173 3.37 -5.07 -7.81
N LYS A 174 3.20 -3.76 -7.62
CA LYS A 174 2.34 -2.89 -8.43
C LYS A 174 3.13 -1.77 -9.12
N VAL A 175 4.23 -1.36 -8.52
CA VAL A 175 5.23 -0.44 -9.09
C VAL A 175 6.64 -0.97 -8.80
N PRO A 176 7.65 -0.59 -9.60
CA PRO A 176 9.04 -0.95 -9.29
C PRO A 176 9.49 -0.40 -7.95
N ILE A 177 10.17 -1.22 -7.15
CA ILE A 177 10.77 -0.83 -5.88
C ILE A 177 12.28 -0.71 -6.06
N ASP A 178 12.84 0.43 -5.70
CA ASP A 178 14.28 0.67 -5.69
C ASP A 178 14.66 1.49 -4.44
N VAL A 179 15.10 0.78 -3.40
CA VAL A 179 15.44 1.42 -2.12
C VAL A 179 16.65 2.38 -2.22
N ARG A 180 17.51 2.19 -3.23
CA ARG A 180 18.65 3.10 -3.48
C ARG A 180 18.17 4.40 -4.05
N ARG A 181 17.27 4.34 -5.04
CA ARG A 181 16.64 5.49 -5.69
C ARG A 181 15.74 6.26 -4.71
N PHE A 182 14.96 5.55 -3.90
CA PHE A 182 14.12 6.16 -2.86
C PHE A 182 14.93 6.82 -1.75
N GLY A 183 16.18 6.40 -1.55
CA GLY A 183 17.05 6.94 -0.50
C GLY A 183 16.59 6.60 0.92
N CYS A 184 15.70 5.64 1.08
CA CYS A 184 15.16 5.25 2.39
C CYS A 184 16.17 4.44 3.21
N HIS A 185 16.00 4.44 4.52
CA HIS A 185 16.75 3.64 5.48
C HIS A 185 16.02 2.36 5.86
N LEU A 186 14.69 2.41 5.80
CA LEU A 186 13.79 1.32 6.14
C LEU A 186 12.66 1.26 5.11
N LEU A 187 12.19 0.04 4.75
CA LEU A 187 11.04 -0.14 3.88
C LEU A 187 10.31 -1.43 4.22
N SER A 188 9.01 -1.33 4.47
CA SER A 188 8.13 -2.45 4.84
C SER A 188 7.39 -3.00 3.64
N ILE A 189 7.37 -4.34 3.47
CA ILE A 189 6.57 -5.06 2.47
C ILE A 189 5.89 -6.27 3.08
N SER A 190 4.80 -6.73 2.44
CA SER A 190 4.02 -7.88 2.90
C SER A 190 3.62 -8.79 1.74
N ALA A 191 3.85 -10.09 1.89
CA ALA A 191 3.66 -11.07 0.83
C ALA A 191 2.20 -11.15 0.35
N HIS A 192 1.22 -11.08 1.28
CA HIS A 192 -0.18 -11.28 0.95
C HIS A 192 -0.82 -10.16 0.11
N LYS A 193 -0.10 -9.08 -0.16
CA LYS A 193 -0.55 -7.99 -1.06
C LYS A 193 -0.08 -8.20 -2.50
N MET A 194 0.81 -9.20 -2.73
CA MET A 194 1.38 -9.51 -4.04
C MET A 194 1.20 -11.00 -4.43
N HIS A 195 0.10 -11.60 -3.99
CA HIS A 195 -0.23 -13.01 -4.22
C HIS A 195 0.66 -14.03 -3.50
N GLY A 196 1.36 -13.58 -2.45
CA GLY A 196 2.12 -14.41 -1.52
C GLY A 196 1.33 -14.80 -0.27
N PRO A 197 1.93 -15.59 0.63
CA PRO A 197 1.25 -16.08 1.83
C PRO A 197 1.02 -14.98 2.87
N LYS A 198 -0.07 -15.12 3.64
CA LYS A 198 -0.32 -14.34 4.85
C LYS A 198 0.66 -14.74 5.94
N GLY A 199 0.93 -13.84 6.90
CA GLY A 199 1.79 -14.13 8.05
C GLY A 199 3.30 -14.12 7.71
N VAL A 200 3.69 -13.50 6.61
CA VAL A 200 5.08 -13.22 6.25
C VAL A 200 5.21 -11.89 5.52
N GLY A 201 6.29 -11.17 5.84
CA GLY A 201 6.71 -9.93 5.22
C GLY A 201 8.22 -9.75 5.35
N ALA A 202 8.70 -8.60 4.95
CA ALA A 202 10.08 -8.21 5.13
C ALA A 202 10.21 -6.71 5.43
N LEU A 203 11.24 -6.40 6.20
CA LEU A 203 11.73 -5.05 6.44
C LEU A 203 13.11 -4.94 5.76
N PHE A 204 13.24 -4.05 4.79
CA PHE A 204 14.55 -3.58 4.35
C PHE A 204 15.15 -2.70 5.44
N VAL A 205 16.38 -2.95 5.80
CA VAL A 205 17.16 -2.19 6.80
C VAL A 205 18.50 -1.85 6.19
N ARG A 206 18.68 -0.61 5.76
CA ARG A 206 19.94 -0.10 5.18
C ARG A 206 21.09 -0.33 6.15
N ARG A 207 22.21 -0.81 5.63
CA ARG A 207 23.44 -0.99 6.43
C ARG A 207 23.79 0.31 7.17
N GLY A 208 24.09 0.19 8.47
CA GLY A 208 24.41 1.33 9.34
C GLY A 208 23.21 1.99 10.00
N THR A 209 21.97 1.59 9.71
CA THR A 209 20.79 2.04 10.45
C THR A 209 20.79 1.43 11.84
N PRO A 210 20.79 2.24 12.94
CA PRO A 210 20.87 1.76 14.33
C PRO A 210 19.49 1.29 14.82
N LEU A 211 18.98 0.22 14.19
CA LEU A 211 17.65 -0.34 14.49
C LEU A 211 17.73 -1.33 15.65
N GLU A 212 17.00 -1.07 16.73
CA GLU A 212 16.82 -2.04 17.81
C GLU A 212 15.72 -3.05 17.43
N PRO A 213 15.90 -4.33 17.76
CA PRO A 213 14.91 -5.36 17.47
C PRO A 213 13.66 -5.16 18.33
N LEU A 214 12.48 -5.28 17.71
CA LEU A 214 11.20 -5.27 18.45
C LEU A 214 10.94 -6.62 19.15
N MET A 215 11.29 -7.73 18.50
CA MET A 215 11.14 -9.08 19.05
C MET A 215 12.48 -9.60 19.53
N LEU A 216 12.60 -9.85 20.83
CA LEU A 216 13.81 -10.33 21.49
C LEU A 216 13.80 -11.86 21.66
N GLY A 217 14.96 -12.51 21.56
CA GLY A 217 15.10 -13.96 21.71
C GLY A 217 16.38 -14.49 21.07
N GLY A 218 16.29 -15.59 20.32
CA GLY A 218 17.42 -16.21 19.60
C GLY A 218 18.03 -15.29 18.53
N SER A 219 19.20 -15.68 18.02
CA SER A 219 20.01 -14.85 17.08
C SER A 219 19.55 -14.89 15.61
N HIS A 220 18.29 -15.25 15.36
CA HIS A 220 17.71 -15.27 14.01
C HIS A 220 17.77 -13.88 13.35
N GLU A 221 17.66 -13.85 12.04
CA GLU A 221 17.69 -12.60 11.25
C GLU A 221 18.85 -11.68 11.65
N ARG A 222 20.03 -12.26 11.94
CA ARG A 222 21.24 -11.53 12.37
C ARG A 222 20.99 -10.67 13.62
N ARG A 223 20.22 -11.20 14.60
CA ARG A 223 19.79 -10.56 15.86
C ARG A 223 18.84 -9.36 15.68
N ARG A 224 18.22 -9.22 14.49
CA ARG A 224 17.27 -8.13 14.23
C ARG A 224 15.81 -8.55 14.46
N ARG A 225 15.54 -9.86 14.42
CA ARG A 225 14.20 -10.41 14.67
C ARG A 225 14.34 -11.85 15.15
N ALA A 226 13.93 -12.12 16.39
CA ALA A 226 13.98 -13.44 16.97
C ALA A 226 12.78 -14.32 16.58
N GLY A 227 12.92 -15.63 16.75
CA GLY A 227 11.90 -16.64 16.48
C GLY A 227 12.22 -17.51 15.27
N THR A 228 11.82 -18.77 15.34
CA THR A 228 12.03 -19.74 14.25
C THR A 228 11.47 -19.22 12.93
N GLU A 229 12.24 -19.33 11.87
CA GLU A 229 11.87 -18.81 10.54
C GLU A 229 10.69 -19.59 9.96
N ASN A 230 9.72 -18.88 9.41
CA ASN A 230 8.61 -19.43 8.65
C ASN A 230 9.09 -19.82 7.25
N VAL A 231 9.88 -20.90 7.14
CA VAL A 231 10.52 -21.32 5.89
C VAL A 231 9.53 -21.42 4.72
N PRO A 232 8.38 -22.13 4.83
CA PRO A 232 7.43 -22.19 3.72
C PRO A 232 6.88 -20.81 3.35
N GLY A 233 6.57 -19.96 4.32
CA GLY A 233 6.09 -18.60 4.07
C GLY A 233 7.14 -17.72 3.38
N ILE A 234 8.41 -17.80 3.82
CA ILE A 234 9.53 -17.06 3.26
C ILE A 234 9.78 -17.44 1.79
N VAL A 235 9.81 -18.74 1.50
CA VAL A 235 10.00 -19.27 0.13
C VAL A 235 8.82 -18.87 -0.78
N GLY A 236 7.59 -18.95 -0.27
CA GLY A 236 6.40 -18.49 -0.99
C GLY A 236 6.41 -16.98 -1.24
N PHE A 237 6.93 -16.19 -0.30
CA PHE A 237 7.07 -14.75 -0.48
C PHE A 237 8.07 -14.40 -1.59
N ALA A 238 9.22 -15.05 -1.61
CA ALA A 238 10.23 -14.86 -2.67
C ALA A 238 9.67 -15.22 -4.04
N LYS A 239 8.91 -16.34 -4.16
CA LYS A 239 8.25 -16.71 -5.43
C LYS A 239 7.19 -15.69 -5.83
N ALA A 240 6.43 -15.14 -4.90
CA ALA A 240 5.46 -14.08 -5.18
C ALA A 240 6.15 -12.79 -5.67
N ALA A 241 7.32 -12.44 -5.11
CA ALA A 241 8.12 -11.29 -5.55
C ALA A 241 8.69 -11.50 -6.97
N GLU A 242 9.23 -12.69 -7.27
CA GLU A 242 9.67 -13.07 -8.63
C GLU A 242 8.54 -12.88 -9.65
N LEU A 243 7.35 -13.44 -9.37
CA LEU A 243 6.19 -13.32 -10.25
C LEU A 243 5.67 -11.88 -10.35
N ALA A 244 5.89 -11.07 -9.31
CA ALA A 244 5.55 -9.66 -9.34
C ALA A 244 6.52 -8.86 -10.23
N MET A 245 7.82 -9.17 -10.22
CA MET A 245 8.81 -8.57 -11.13
C MET A 245 8.45 -8.86 -12.58
N LEU A 246 8.14 -10.11 -12.92
CA LEU A 246 7.71 -10.49 -14.27
C LEU A 246 6.46 -9.70 -14.69
N ALA A 247 5.48 -9.54 -13.80
CA ALA A 247 4.25 -8.80 -14.09
C ALA A 247 4.46 -7.29 -14.31
N LEU A 248 5.55 -6.71 -13.79
CA LEU A 248 5.94 -5.33 -14.08
C LEU A 248 6.48 -5.15 -15.49
N GLU A 249 6.96 -6.22 -16.14
CA GLU A 249 7.65 -6.18 -17.44
C GLU A 249 6.80 -6.75 -18.60
N ASP A 250 5.88 -7.69 -18.33
CA ASP A 250 5.14 -8.48 -19.34
C ASP A 250 3.85 -7.82 -19.88
N GLY A 251 3.59 -6.55 -19.50
CA GLY A 251 2.36 -5.85 -19.91
C GLY A 251 1.16 -6.05 -18.99
N THR A 252 1.29 -6.83 -17.93
CA THR A 252 0.20 -7.07 -16.95
C THR A 252 -0.25 -5.78 -16.26
N ILE A 253 0.68 -4.90 -15.87
CA ILE A 253 0.35 -3.65 -15.17
C ILE A 253 -0.42 -2.66 -16.07
N PRO A 254 0.00 -2.36 -17.31
CA PRO A 254 -0.81 -1.56 -18.25
C PRO A 254 -2.21 -2.14 -18.51
N ARG A 255 -2.32 -3.47 -18.69
CA ARG A 255 -3.62 -4.13 -18.86
C ARG A 255 -4.51 -3.94 -17.63
N LEU A 256 -3.95 -4.09 -16.42
CA LEU A 256 -4.68 -3.91 -15.18
C LEU A 256 -5.16 -2.46 -15.01
N ALA A 257 -4.34 -1.47 -15.40
CA ALA A 257 -4.74 -0.06 -15.42
C ALA A 257 -5.91 0.18 -16.37
N ALA A 258 -5.87 -0.40 -17.57
CA ALA A 258 -6.98 -0.30 -18.54
C ALA A 258 -8.29 -0.93 -18.01
N LEU A 259 -8.21 -2.07 -17.33
CA LEU A 259 -9.37 -2.70 -16.68
C LEU A 259 -9.95 -1.82 -15.55
N ARG A 260 -9.09 -1.22 -14.71
CA ARG A 260 -9.50 -0.29 -13.67
C ARG A 260 -10.16 0.96 -14.27
N ASP A 261 -9.56 1.55 -15.31
CA ASP A 261 -10.09 2.75 -15.97
C ASP A 261 -11.44 2.47 -16.64
N ARG A 262 -11.61 1.29 -17.23
CA ARG A 262 -12.89 0.85 -17.78
C ARG A 262 -13.97 0.69 -16.71
N LEU A 263 -13.61 0.08 -15.56
CA LEU A 263 -14.52 -0.03 -14.42
C LEU A 263 -14.91 1.35 -13.89
N GLU A 264 -13.94 2.22 -13.70
CA GLU A 264 -14.13 3.60 -13.22
C GLU A 264 -15.05 4.38 -14.17
N ALA A 265 -14.77 4.37 -15.47
CA ALA A 265 -15.60 5.07 -16.48
C ALA A 265 -17.04 4.55 -16.52
N GLY A 266 -17.24 3.24 -16.41
CA GLY A 266 -18.57 2.64 -16.38
C GLY A 266 -19.38 3.02 -15.14
N ILE A 267 -18.73 3.15 -13.98
CA ILE A 267 -19.39 3.61 -12.75
C ILE A 267 -19.68 5.10 -12.82
N LEU A 268 -18.77 5.91 -13.36
CA LEU A 268 -18.95 7.35 -13.53
C LEU A 268 -20.09 7.72 -14.52
N ALA A 269 -20.53 6.79 -15.34
CA ALA A 269 -21.74 6.96 -16.18
C ALA A 269 -23.04 6.95 -15.35
N LEU A 270 -23.00 6.50 -14.09
CA LEU A 270 -24.14 6.52 -13.19
C LEU A 270 -24.30 7.93 -12.58
N PRO A 271 -25.50 8.51 -12.56
CA PRO A 271 -25.73 9.79 -11.88
C PRO A 271 -25.33 9.76 -10.40
N GLY A 272 -24.79 10.86 -9.88
CA GLY A 272 -24.41 10.97 -8.47
C GLY A 272 -23.28 10.00 -8.06
N THR A 273 -22.27 9.89 -8.92
CA THR A 273 -21.01 9.18 -8.62
C THR A 273 -19.82 10.06 -8.98
N GLY A 274 -18.68 9.80 -8.36
CA GLY A 274 -17.42 10.47 -8.70
C GLY A 274 -16.23 9.75 -8.07
N VAL A 275 -15.02 10.21 -8.42
CA VAL A 275 -13.76 9.62 -7.98
C VAL A 275 -13.13 10.44 -6.86
N ASN A 276 -12.54 9.78 -5.88
CA ASN A 276 -11.69 10.38 -4.86
C ASN A 276 -10.21 10.15 -5.23
N GLY A 277 -9.36 11.20 -5.14
CA GLY A 277 -7.91 11.06 -5.33
C GLY A 277 -7.45 10.91 -6.80
N SER A 278 -8.14 11.52 -7.77
CA SER A 278 -7.81 11.32 -9.19
C SER A 278 -7.19 12.50 -9.89
N TYR A 279 -7.46 13.72 -9.46
CA TYR A 279 -7.10 14.93 -10.20
C TYR A 279 -6.58 16.02 -9.25
N ILE A 280 -5.55 16.72 -9.68
CA ILE A 280 -5.07 17.96 -9.04
C ILE A 280 -5.75 19.12 -9.78
N PRO A 281 -6.60 19.94 -9.12
CA PRO A 281 -7.07 21.19 -9.68
C PRO A 281 -5.87 22.13 -9.91
N GLN A 282 -5.69 22.67 -11.11
CA GLN A 282 -4.70 23.74 -11.33
C GLN A 282 -5.22 25.04 -10.73
N THR A 283 -4.54 25.57 -9.72
CA THR A 283 -4.69 26.98 -9.35
C THR A 283 -3.89 27.80 -10.34
N PRO A 284 -4.47 28.80 -11.03
CA PRO A 284 -3.71 29.67 -11.93
C PRO A 284 -2.53 30.31 -11.19
N GLY A 285 -1.30 30.06 -11.68
CA GLY A 285 -0.06 30.60 -11.08
C GLY A 285 0.67 29.68 -10.09
N ALA A 286 0.16 28.49 -9.79
CA ALA A 286 0.91 27.50 -9.00
C ALA A 286 2.12 26.96 -9.80
N PRO A 287 3.31 26.80 -9.18
CA PRO A 287 4.44 26.17 -9.83
C PRO A 287 4.06 24.75 -10.24
N SER A 288 4.40 24.35 -11.47
CA SER A 288 4.19 22.98 -11.94
C SER A 288 4.94 22.02 -11.02
N LEU A 289 4.22 21.13 -10.34
CA LEU A 289 4.84 20.04 -9.58
C LEU A 289 5.76 19.25 -10.53
N PRO A 290 6.96 18.86 -10.07
CA PRO A 290 7.87 18.08 -10.88
C PRO A 290 7.17 16.82 -11.36
N ARG A 291 7.20 16.56 -12.68
CA ARG A 291 6.71 15.32 -13.26
C ARG A 291 7.42 14.17 -12.54
N ILE A 292 6.67 13.37 -11.78
CA ILE A 292 7.17 12.12 -11.24
C ILE A 292 7.22 11.15 -12.42
N CYS A 293 8.28 11.23 -13.22
CA CYS A 293 8.58 10.24 -14.24
C CYS A 293 9.24 9.06 -13.56
N PHE A 294 8.52 7.96 -13.43
CA PHE A 294 9.10 6.64 -13.15
C PHE A 294 9.79 6.12 -14.44
N CYS A 295 10.81 6.84 -14.92
CA CYS A 295 11.63 6.42 -16.05
C CYS A 295 12.75 5.51 -15.55
N GLY A 296 12.47 4.22 -15.39
CA GLY A 296 13.46 3.14 -15.32
C GLY A 296 13.49 2.37 -16.64
N LYS A 297 14.57 1.64 -16.92
CA LYS A 297 14.70 0.71 -18.07
C LYS A 297 13.72 -0.47 -17.92
N GLY A 298 12.48 -0.23 -18.14
CA GLY A 298 11.32 -1.09 -18.14
C GLY A 298 10.17 -0.13 -18.36
N GLY A 299 9.87 0.18 -19.63
CA GLY A 299 9.02 1.30 -20.03
C GLY A 299 7.63 1.22 -19.39
N ILE A 300 7.41 2.10 -18.41
CA ILE A 300 6.06 2.58 -18.21
C ILE A 300 5.75 3.40 -19.45
N PRO A 301 4.67 3.13 -20.20
CA PRO A 301 4.35 3.88 -21.40
C PRO A 301 4.34 5.36 -21.01
N GLN A 302 5.17 6.18 -21.68
CA GLN A 302 4.87 7.59 -21.76
C GLN A 302 3.42 7.66 -22.17
N THR A 303 2.56 8.24 -21.35
CA THR A 303 1.22 8.58 -21.80
C THR A 303 1.42 9.32 -23.11
N SER A 304 1.01 8.65 -24.20
CA SER A 304 0.88 9.27 -25.51
C SER A 304 0.31 10.67 -25.28
N THR A 305 0.75 11.62 -26.07
CA THR A 305 0.20 12.97 -26.21
C THR A 305 -1.29 12.92 -26.59
N GLY A 306 -2.10 12.31 -25.73
CA GLY A 306 -3.54 12.40 -25.74
C GLY A 306 -3.89 13.82 -25.26
N HIS A 307 -4.76 14.50 -25.99
CA HIS A 307 -5.33 15.78 -25.63
C HIS A 307 -5.58 15.85 -24.13
N LEU A 308 -4.91 16.79 -23.44
CA LEU A 308 -5.22 17.13 -22.06
C LEU A 308 -6.66 17.64 -22.02
N PRO A 309 -7.48 17.24 -21.06
CA PRO A 309 -8.78 17.86 -20.90
C PRO A 309 -8.59 19.35 -20.66
N ASP A 310 -9.35 20.20 -21.37
CA ASP A 310 -9.28 21.68 -21.34
C ASP A 310 -9.57 22.30 -19.95
N ASN A 311 -9.79 21.49 -18.92
CA ASN A 311 -10.15 21.91 -17.57
C ASN A 311 -8.97 22.12 -16.60
N GLY A 312 -7.73 22.08 -17.09
CA GLY A 312 -6.53 22.36 -16.27
C GLY A 312 -6.24 21.35 -15.15
N CYS A 313 -6.76 20.13 -15.23
CA CYS A 313 -6.50 19.06 -14.26
C CYS A 313 -5.48 18.06 -14.78
N TYR A 314 -4.50 17.67 -13.94
CA TYR A 314 -3.56 16.59 -14.25
C TYR A 314 -3.93 15.33 -13.47
N PRO A 315 -3.81 14.13 -14.10
CA PRO A 315 -4.02 12.88 -13.38
C PRO A 315 -2.95 12.70 -12.30
N VAL A 316 -3.38 12.39 -11.09
CA VAL A 316 -2.48 12.01 -9.98
C VAL A 316 -1.94 10.60 -10.25
N PRO A 317 -0.63 10.34 -10.05
CA PRO A 317 -0.09 9.00 -10.22
C PRO A 317 -0.73 8.03 -9.22
N ARG A 318 -1.26 6.91 -9.73
CA ARG A 318 -1.94 5.86 -8.94
C ARG A 318 -1.39 4.48 -9.30
N VAL A 319 -1.48 3.54 -8.36
CA VAL A 319 -1.28 2.11 -8.67
C VAL A 319 -2.35 1.64 -9.67
N ALA A 320 -1.95 0.70 -10.53
CA ALA A 320 -2.78 0.26 -11.66
C ALA A 320 -4.13 -0.38 -11.27
N ASN A 321 -4.23 -0.93 -10.07
CA ASN A 321 -5.35 -1.79 -9.68
C ASN A 321 -6.43 -1.13 -8.83
N THR A 322 -6.26 0.13 -8.40
CA THR A 322 -7.10 0.72 -7.35
C THR A 322 -7.82 1.97 -7.84
N THR A 323 -9.12 2.07 -7.53
CA THR A 323 -9.92 3.29 -7.60
C THR A 323 -10.80 3.42 -6.37
N ASN A 324 -11.09 4.65 -5.97
CA ASN A 324 -11.98 4.99 -4.85
C ASN A 324 -13.09 5.88 -5.38
N LEU A 325 -14.34 5.43 -5.24
CA LEU A 325 -15.52 6.05 -5.84
C LEU A 325 -16.58 6.33 -4.78
N TRP A 326 -17.21 7.49 -4.83
CA TRP A 326 -18.35 7.85 -3.99
C TRP A 326 -19.67 7.72 -4.74
N PHE A 327 -20.75 7.48 -3.96
CA PHE A 327 -22.10 7.27 -4.48
C PHE A 327 -23.08 8.11 -3.67
N ASP A 328 -23.61 9.19 -4.26
CA ASP A 328 -24.57 10.08 -3.58
C ASP A 328 -25.81 9.32 -3.10
N HIS A 329 -26.29 9.72 -1.93
CA HIS A 329 -27.50 9.20 -1.29
C HIS A 329 -27.42 7.72 -0.92
N LEU A 330 -26.22 7.16 -0.78
CA LEU A 330 -26.00 5.78 -0.33
C LEU A 330 -25.04 5.70 0.86
N GLU A 331 -25.32 4.80 1.76
CA GLU A 331 -24.37 4.36 2.76
C GLU A 331 -23.44 3.29 2.15
N GLY A 332 -22.12 3.50 2.24
CA GLY A 332 -21.12 2.60 1.65
C GLY A 332 -21.23 1.17 2.14
N GLU A 333 -21.50 0.96 3.44
CA GLU A 333 -21.68 -0.41 3.99
C GLU A 333 -22.88 -1.14 3.37
N ALA A 334 -24.01 -0.44 3.18
CA ALA A 334 -25.17 -1.04 2.52
C ALA A 334 -24.84 -1.46 1.08
N LEU A 335 -24.04 -0.65 0.38
CA LEU A 335 -23.61 -0.98 -0.98
C LEU A 335 -22.57 -2.12 -0.99
N VAL A 336 -21.67 -2.20 -0.01
CA VAL A 336 -20.77 -3.37 0.15
C VAL A 336 -21.57 -4.65 0.30
N ILE A 337 -22.57 -4.68 1.19
CA ILE A 337 -23.41 -5.85 1.43
C ILE A 337 -24.22 -6.22 0.17
N ALA A 338 -24.83 -5.22 -0.50
CA ALA A 338 -25.63 -5.46 -1.70
C ALA A 338 -24.78 -6.02 -2.86
N LEU A 339 -23.52 -5.58 -2.98
CA LEU A 339 -22.58 -6.08 -3.98
C LEU A 339 -22.06 -7.48 -3.63
N ASP A 340 -21.79 -7.74 -2.34
CA ASP A 340 -21.34 -9.06 -1.87
C ASP A 340 -22.40 -10.13 -2.17
N LEU A 341 -23.68 -9.85 -1.92
CA LEU A 341 -24.81 -10.72 -2.28
C LEU A 341 -24.92 -11.00 -3.78
N LYS A 342 -24.33 -10.14 -4.61
CA LYS A 342 -24.20 -10.31 -6.07
C LYS A 342 -22.82 -10.87 -6.49
N GLY A 343 -21.98 -11.32 -5.55
CA GLY A 343 -20.66 -11.89 -5.82
C GLY A 343 -19.57 -10.88 -6.17
N VAL A 344 -19.77 -9.60 -5.88
CA VAL A 344 -18.78 -8.54 -6.10
C VAL A 344 -18.24 -8.04 -4.76
N ALA A 345 -17.13 -8.60 -4.31
CA ALA A 345 -16.46 -8.17 -3.08
C ALA A 345 -15.74 -6.82 -3.28
N VAL A 346 -16.04 -5.84 -2.44
CA VAL A 346 -15.44 -4.50 -2.39
C VAL A 346 -15.26 -4.06 -0.94
N SER A 347 -14.53 -2.98 -0.68
CA SER A 347 -14.36 -2.45 0.68
C SER A 347 -14.84 -1.02 0.81
N GLY A 348 -15.43 -0.68 1.95
CA GLY A 348 -15.55 0.71 2.40
C GLY A 348 -14.19 1.27 2.84
N GLY A 349 -14.10 2.59 3.07
CA GLY A 349 -12.85 3.26 3.45
C GLY A 349 -12.22 2.75 4.76
N SER A 350 -13.00 2.25 5.72
CA SER A 350 -12.52 1.77 7.02
C SER A 350 -12.69 0.26 7.19
N ALA A 351 -12.00 -0.55 6.39
CA ALA A 351 -12.13 -2.02 6.39
C ALA A 351 -11.66 -2.75 7.68
N CYS A 352 -11.35 -2.05 8.78
CA CYS A 352 -10.67 -2.65 9.93
C CYS A 352 -11.37 -2.51 11.30
N HIS A 353 -12.62 -2.07 11.41
CA HIS A 353 -13.28 -1.99 12.72
C HIS A 353 -14.66 -2.64 12.69
N SER A 354 -14.74 -3.76 13.37
CA SER A 354 -16.01 -4.42 13.72
C SER A 354 -16.81 -3.49 14.64
N GLY A 355 -17.86 -2.87 14.13
CA GLY A 355 -18.96 -2.35 14.94
C GLY A 355 -19.14 -0.84 15.07
N ALA A 356 -18.39 0.03 14.41
CA ALA A 356 -18.70 1.46 14.35
C ALA A 356 -18.36 2.03 12.96
N THR A 357 -19.34 2.65 12.35
CA THR A 357 -19.29 3.33 11.04
C THR A 357 -18.49 4.63 11.05
N GLU A 358 -17.21 4.60 11.47
CA GLU A 358 -16.38 5.79 11.34
C GLU A 358 -15.99 5.98 9.87
N PRO A 359 -16.12 7.21 9.32
CA PRO A 359 -15.70 7.49 7.97
C PRO A 359 -14.18 7.35 7.84
N SER A 360 -13.71 7.02 6.62
CA SER A 360 -12.29 6.90 6.33
C SER A 360 -11.48 8.11 6.79
N HIS A 361 -10.47 7.89 7.64
CA HIS A 361 -9.53 8.93 8.04
C HIS A 361 -8.76 9.51 6.85
N VAL A 362 -8.47 8.68 5.83
CA VAL A 362 -7.80 9.11 4.60
C VAL A 362 -8.66 10.14 3.85
N LEU A 363 -9.93 9.82 3.60
CA LEU A 363 -10.83 10.70 2.88
C LEU A 363 -11.13 11.99 3.67
N LEU A 364 -11.25 11.90 4.99
CA LEU A 364 -11.38 13.08 5.87
C LEU A 364 -10.11 13.95 5.82
N ALA A 365 -8.92 13.35 5.86
CA ALA A 365 -7.65 14.07 5.75
C ALA A 365 -7.49 14.77 4.39
N MET A 366 -8.09 14.23 3.32
CA MET A 366 -8.17 14.85 1.99
C MET A 366 -9.19 16.02 1.93
N GLY A 367 -9.89 16.31 3.03
CA GLY A 367 -10.87 17.39 3.10
C GLY A 367 -12.29 17.03 2.66
N LEU A 368 -12.60 15.75 2.47
CA LEU A 368 -13.96 15.31 2.17
C LEU A 368 -14.83 15.41 3.44
N ASP A 369 -16.10 15.79 3.27
CA ASP A 369 -17.08 15.74 4.36
C ASP A 369 -17.41 14.27 4.75
N LYS A 370 -17.99 14.11 5.95
CA LYS A 370 -18.30 12.79 6.50
C LYS A 370 -19.30 12.00 5.65
N THR A 371 -20.25 12.68 5.01
CA THR A 371 -21.28 12.04 4.17
C THR A 371 -20.63 11.42 2.95
N ARG A 372 -19.81 12.19 2.24
CA ARG A 372 -19.05 11.72 1.08
C ARG A 372 -18.05 10.62 1.44
N ALA A 373 -17.35 10.75 2.56
CA ALA A 373 -16.44 9.72 3.03
C ALA A 373 -17.16 8.41 3.35
N ARG A 374 -18.37 8.45 3.93
CA ARG A 374 -19.20 7.26 4.21
C ARG A 374 -19.82 6.63 2.96
N SER A 375 -20.12 7.43 1.93
CA SER A 375 -20.67 6.95 0.65
C SER A 375 -19.60 6.44 -0.31
N SER A 376 -18.34 6.35 0.12
CA SER A 376 -17.20 5.97 -0.72
C SER A 376 -16.85 4.50 -0.60
N LEU A 377 -16.52 3.88 -1.74
CA LEU A 377 -16.05 2.50 -1.85
C LEU A 377 -14.72 2.43 -2.57
N ARG A 378 -13.87 1.53 -2.11
CA ARG A 378 -12.65 1.15 -2.78
C ARG A 378 -12.87 -0.09 -3.65
N PHE A 379 -12.51 0.01 -4.91
CA PHE A 379 -12.41 -1.11 -5.84
C PHE A 379 -10.93 -1.39 -6.11
N SER A 380 -10.51 -2.61 -5.89
CA SER A 380 -9.12 -3.01 -6.15
C SER A 380 -9.06 -4.36 -6.85
N LEU A 381 -8.57 -4.35 -8.09
CA LEU A 381 -8.52 -5.51 -8.97
C LEU A 381 -7.36 -6.44 -8.59
N LEU A 382 -7.58 -7.74 -8.70
CA LEU A 382 -6.51 -8.73 -8.67
C LEU A 382 -5.63 -8.60 -9.92
N ARG A 383 -4.35 -8.94 -9.81
CA ARG A 383 -3.44 -9.01 -10.98
C ARG A 383 -3.95 -9.98 -12.06
N THR A 384 -4.68 -10.99 -11.65
CA THR A 384 -5.33 -12.00 -12.51
C THR A 384 -6.70 -11.58 -13.03
N ALA A 385 -7.20 -10.37 -12.73
CA ALA A 385 -8.50 -9.90 -13.20
C ALA A 385 -8.59 -9.90 -14.73
N THR A 386 -9.79 -10.21 -15.22
CA THR A 386 -10.11 -10.33 -16.64
C THR A 386 -11.15 -9.28 -17.06
N ASP A 387 -11.35 -9.15 -18.38
CA ASP A 387 -12.43 -8.34 -18.94
C ASP A 387 -13.81 -8.81 -18.46
N ALA A 388 -14.02 -10.13 -18.38
CA ALA A 388 -15.27 -10.72 -17.91
C ALA A 388 -15.59 -10.32 -16.44
N ASP A 389 -14.58 -10.21 -15.58
CA ASP A 389 -14.77 -9.74 -14.20
C ASP A 389 -15.27 -8.30 -14.16
N VAL A 390 -14.72 -7.44 -15.02
CA VAL A 390 -15.14 -6.03 -15.13
C VAL A 390 -16.54 -5.93 -15.74
N ASP A 391 -16.83 -6.69 -16.81
CA ASP A 391 -18.16 -6.75 -17.42
C ASP A 391 -19.23 -7.16 -16.40
N TYR A 392 -18.93 -8.20 -15.62
CA TYR A 392 -19.82 -8.65 -14.55
C TYR A 392 -20.07 -7.56 -13.51
N ALA A 393 -19.02 -6.91 -13.04
CA ALA A 393 -19.15 -5.82 -12.07
C ALA A 393 -19.95 -4.64 -12.62
N LEU A 394 -19.70 -4.23 -13.87
CA LEU A 394 -20.44 -3.16 -14.56
C LEU A 394 -21.92 -3.49 -14.79
N LYS A 395 -22.30 -4.77 -14.78
CA LYS A 395 -23.69 -5.21 -14.78
C LYS A 395 -24.31 -5.13 -13.38
N MET A 396 -23.60 -5.60 -12.35
CA MET A 396 -24.14 -5.75 -10.98
C MET A 396 -24.18 -4.44 -10.19
N ILE A 397 -23.19 -3.56 -10.40
CA ILE A 397 -23.09 -2.30 -9.64
C ILE A 397 -24.28 -1.38 -9.90
N PRO A 398 -24.67 -1.08 -11.15
CA PRO A 398 -25.85 -0.25 -11.43
C PRO A 398 -27.15 -0.79 -10.83
N GLU A 399 -27.35 -2.12 -10.87
CA GLU A 399 -28.52 -2.77 -10.26
C GLU A 399 -28.55 -2.57 -8.75
N ALA A 400 -27.41 -2.76 -8.05
CA ALA A 400 -27.31 -2.56 -6.62
C ALA A 400 -27.53 -1.11 -6.22
N VAL A 401 -26.93 -0.16 -6.96
CA VAL A 401 -27.09 1.27 -6.74
C VAL A 401 -28.55 1.69 -6.93
N ALA A 402 -29.21 1.28 -8.01
CA ALA A 402 -30.60 1.62 -8.29
C ALA A 402 -31.54 1.05 -7.22
N HIS A 403 -31.34 -0.19 -6.81
CA HIS A 403 -32.11 -0.84 -5.76
C HIS A 403 -32.00 -0.09 -4.43
N LEU A 404 -30.78 0.21 -3.98
CA LEU A 404 -30.57 0.90 -2.72
C LEU A 404 -31.11 2.34 -2.73
N ARG A 405 -30.95 3.06 -3.83
CA ARG A 405 -31.54 4.41 -3.98
C ARG A 405 -33.05 4.40 -3.91
N ALA A 406 -33.70 3.37 -4.46
CA ALA A 406 -35.16 3.24 -4.43
C ALA A 406 -35.74 3.02 -3.02
N ILE A 407 -34.95 2.43 -2.10
CA ILE A 407 -35.36 2.14 -0.71
C ILE A 407 -34.74 3.12 0.30
N SER A 408 -33.83 4.02 -0.13
CA SER A 408 -33.15 4.97 0.75
C SER A 408 -34.11 6.11 1.17
N PRO A 409 -34.31 6.36 2.47
CA PRO A 409 -35.12 7.48 2.95
C PRO A 409 -34.55 8.86 2.57
N VAL A 410 -33.26 8.95 2.26
CA VAL A 410 -32.57 10.18 1.87
C VAL A 410 -32.97 10.62 0.46
N ALA A 411 -33.29 9.69 -0.44
CA ALA A 411 -33.75 10.01 -1.79
C ALA A 411 -35.19 10.57 -1.83
N ALA A 412 -36.01 10.32 -0.81
CA ALA A 412 -37.38 10.80 -0.71
C ALA A 412 -37.49 12.26 -0.26
N GLY A 413 -36.42 12.88 0.26
CA GLY A 413 -36.43 14.24 0.81
C GLY A 413 -36.08 15.38 -0.18
N THR A 414 -35.73 15.08 -1.44
CA THR A 414 -35.36 16.10 -2.45
C THR A 414 -36.46 16.40 -3.48
N ALA A 415 -37.67 15.87 -3.29
CA ALA A 415 -38.86 16.15 -4.10
C ALA A 415 -39.88 16.99 -3.29
N GLY A 416 -39.40 18.09 -2.67
CA GLY A 416 -40.22 19.06 -1.98
C GLY A 416 -39.77 20.48 -2.29
#